data_ea6294cbafd6e0b06e8442e3a6283a28
#
_entry.id   ea6294cbafd6e0b06e8442e3a6283a28
#
_cell.length_a   1.000
_cell.length_b   1.000
_cell.length_c   1.000
_cell.angle_alpha   90.00
_cell.angle_beta   90.00
_cell.angle_gamma   90.00
#
_symmetry.space_group_name_H-M   'P 1'
#
loop_
_entity.id
_entity.type
_entity.pdbx_description
1 polymer ?
#
loop_
_entity_poly.entity_id
_entity_poly.type
_entity_poly.pdbx_seq_one_letter_code
_entity_poly.pdbx_strand_id
1 'polypeptide(L)'
;MKYILGLSILFVIAVMLTGHQAEPTVTPDSVLNELKTGNTHHVRHQYQHPHETIARQRELVAEQHPHAEILSCADSRVPPEIVFDQGLGDLFVVRVAGNIATDTEIGSLEYGAEHLHIPLLVVLGHESCGAVTAAVQGGNAEGHISVLMSLIKPAVDKSRGMPGDPIANAVRANVRMVVQELRSSTPILSELVAHGKLKIVGGVYSLETGEVTWLSD
;
A
#
# COMPACT_ATOMS: atom_id res chain seq x y z
N MET A 1 -84.74 15.73 14.75
CA MET A 1 -83.92 14.73 14.01
C MET A 1 -82.73 15.49 13.44
N LYS A 2 -81.56 15.33 14.03
CA LYS A 2 -80.28 15.97 13.57
C LYS A 2 -79.35 14.82 13.20
N TYR A 3 -79.03 14.68 11.92
CA TYR A 3 -78.06 13.69 11.41
C TYR A 3 -76.65 14.29 11.56
N ILE A 4 -75.78 13.59 12.32
CA ILE A 4 -74.39 13.88 12.45
C ILE A 4 -73.67 13.01 11.42
N LEU A 5 -73.08 13.63 10.38
CA LEU A 5 -72.20 12.96 9.42
C LEU A 5 -70.83 12.77 10.05
N GLY A 6 -70.44 11.54 10.33
CA GLY A 6 -69.08 11.23 10.78
C GLY A 6 -68.13 11.18 9.58
N LEU A 7 -67.14 12.06 9.57
CA LEU A 7 -66.06 12.12 8.60
C LEU A 7 -64.92 11.20 9.07
N SER A 8 -64.79 10.02 8.47
CA SER A 8 -63.66 9.11 8.73
C SER A 8 -62.45 9.57 7.95
N ILE A 9 -61.43 10.09 8.67
CA ILE A 9 -60.12 10.43 8.07
C ILE A 9 -59.29 9.14 8.03
N LEU A 10 -59.05 8.64 6.81
CA LEU A 10 -58.13 7.54 6.56
C LEU A 10 -56.67 8.08 6.61
N PHE A 11 -55.93 7.74 7.64
CA PHE A 11 -54.50 8.05 7.72
C PHE A 11 -53.75 7.00 6.90
N VAL A 12 -53.27 7.36 5.70
CA VAL A 12 -52.37 6.52 4.91
C VAL A 12 -50.96 6.74 5.44
N ILE A 13 -50.44 5.78 6.21
CA ILE A 13 -49.04 5.74 6.64
C ILE A 13 -48.21 5.30 5.45
N ALA A 14 -47.56 6.25 4.78
CA ALA A 14 -46.52 5.95 3.79
C ALA A 14 -45.26 5.47 4.54
N VAL A 15 -45.05 4.16 4.52
CA VAL A 15 -43.76 3.58 4.99
C VAL A 15 -42.72 3.93 3.95
N MET A 16 -41.91 4.92 4.22
CA MET A 16 -40.66 5.21 3.47
C MET A 16 -39.69 4.07 3.74
N LEU A 17 -39.59 3.14 2.82
CA LEU A 17 -38.48 2.20 2.72
C LEU A 17 -37.25 2.99 2.35
N THR A 18 -36.51 3.50 3.36
CA THR A 18 -35.14 3.98 3.16
C THR A 18 -34.29 2.78 2.81
N GLY A 19 -34.02 2.60 1.51
CA GLY A 19 -33.06 1.63 1.05
C GLY A 19 -31.71 1.93 1.72
N HIS A 20 -31.31 1.08 2.64
CA HIS A 20 -29.97 1.09 3.19
C HIS A 20 -29.04 0.69 2.03
N GLN A 21 -28.47 1.69 1.35
CA GLN A 21 -27.35 1.42 0.44
C GLN A 21 -26.21 0.96 1.35
N ALA A 22 -25.82 -0.30 1.22
CA ALA A 22 -24.63 -0.80 1.90
C ALA A 22 -23.47 0.10 1.51
N GLU A 23 -22.78 0.67 2.50
CA GLU A 23 -21.52 1.38 2.29
C GLU A 23 -20.61 0.50 1.42
N PRO A 24 -19.94 1.06 0.40
CA PRO A 24 -19.06 0.27 -0.46
C PRO A 24 -17.99 -0.39 0.42
N THR A 25 -18.01 -1.71 0.49
CA THR A 25 -17.01 -2.46 1.25
C THR A 25 -15.65 -2.18 0.65
N VAL A 26 -14.74 -1.63 1.44
CA VAL A 26 -13.34 -1.41 1.05
C VAL A 26 -12.71 -2.78 0.80
N THR A 27 -12.33 -3.06 -0.44
CA THR A 27 -11.69 -4.32 -0.83
C THR A 27 -10.23 -4.09 -1.21
N PRO A 28 -9.35 -5.09 -1.08
CA PRO A 28 -7.96 -4.95 -1.51
C PRO A 28 -7.82 -4.45 -2.96
N ASP A 29 -8.71 -4.91 -3.85
CA ASP A 29 -8.69 -4.51 -5.27
C ASP A 29 -9.17 -3.08 -5.49
N SER A 30 -10.17 -2.60 -4.72
CA SER A 30 -10.60 -1.21 -4.80
C SER A 30 -9.50 -0.26 -4.35
N VAL A 31 -8.80 -0.60 -3.26
CA VAL A 31 -7.65 0.18 -2.76
C VAL A 31 -6.49 0.17 -3.76
N LEU A 32 -6.17 -0.99 -4.35
CA LEU A 32 -5.13 -1.07 -5.37
C LEU A 32 -5.46 -0.19 -6.59
N ASN A 33 -6.72 -0.13 -7.01
CA ASN A 33 -7.16 0.73 -8.12
C ASN A 33 -7.09 2.21 -7.76
N GLU A 34 -7.36 2.57 -6.51
CA GLU A 34 -7.17 3.93 -6.00
C GLU A 34 -5.69 4.35 -6.07
N LEU A 35 -4.76 3.52 -5.57
CA LEU A 35 -3.32 3.81 -5.67
C LEU A 35 -2.85 3.93 -7.13
N LYS A 36 -3.36 3.09 -8.04
CA LYS A 36 -3.08 3.21 -9.49
C LYS A 36 -3.57 4.54 -10.06
N THR A 37 -4.74 4.99 -9.64
CA THR A 37 -5.30 6.28 -10.04
C THR A 37 -4.46 7.43 -9.51
N GLY A 38 -4.09 7.39 -8.23
CA GLY A 38 -3.20 8.38 -7.62
C GLY A 38 -1.83 8.43 -8.31
N ASN A 39 -1.24 7.29 -8.66
CA ASN A 39 -0.01 7.27 -9.44
C ASN A 39 -0.21 7.86 -10.86
N THR A 40 -1.38 7.71 -11.47
CA THR A 40 -1.70 8.37 -12.74
C THR A 40 -1.75 9.90 -12.58
N HIS A 41 -2.27 10.41 -11.46
CA HIS A 41 -2.22 11.84 -11.14
C HIS A 41 -0.78 12.33 -10.99
N HIS A 42 0.06 11.57 -10.28
CA HIS A 42 1.48 11.85 -10.10
C HIS A 42 2.21 11.94 -11.46
N VAL A 43 2.08 10.94 -12.32
CA VAL A 43 2.70 10.91 -13.67
C VAL A 43 2.26 12.09 -14.53
N ARG A 44 1.01 12.52 -14.42
CA ARG A 44 0.46 13.64 -15.18
C ARG A 44 0.69 15.00 -14.54
N HIS A 45 1.27 15.07 -13.34
CA HIS A 45 1.37 16.27 -12.52
C HIS A 45 0.00 16.95 -12.27
N GLN A 46 -1.03 16.12 -12.07
CA GLN A 46 -2.43 16.53 -11.85
C GLN A 46 -2.91 16.06 -10.48
N TYR A 47 -2.14 16.39 -9.45
CA TYR A 47 -2.42 15.99 -8.08
C TYR A 47 -3.77 16.53 -7.59
N GLN A 48 -4.47 15.71 -6.83
CA GLN A 48 -5.71 16.07 -6.16
C GLN A 48 -5.48 16.59 -4.74
N HIS A 49 -4.31 16.25 -4.14
CA HIS A 49 -3.94 16.60 -2.77
C HIS A 49 -5.06 16.28 -1.76
N PRO A 50 -5.55 15.02 -1.72
CA PRO A 50 -6.61 14.66 -0.80
C PRO A 50 -6.15 14.80 0.65
N HIS A 51 -7.10 15.04 1.56
CA HIS A 51 -6.89 14.95 3.01
C HIS A 51 -5.75 15.81 3.60
N GLU A 52 -5.39 16.96 2.97
CA GLU A 52 -4.35 17.88 3.44
C GLU A 52 -4.91 19.07 4.26
N THR A 53 -6.09 18.93 4.85
CA THR A 53 -6.76 20.01 5.57
C THR A 53 -6.52 19.98 7.08
N ILE A 54 -6.64 21.14 7.74
CA ILE A 54 -6.63 21.25 9.22
C ILE A 54 -7.78 20.42 9.84
N ALA A 55 -8.91 20.32 9.15
CA ALA A 55 -10.05 19.51 9.61
C ALA A 55 -9.66 18.04 9.66
N ARG A 56 -9.01 17.51 8.61
CA ARG A 56 -8.51 16.14 8.57
C ARG A 56 -7.47 15.87 9.66
N GLN A 57 -6.54 16.79 9.88
CA GLN A 57 -5.57 16.66 10.96
C GLN A 57 -6.24 16.53 12.34
N ARG A 58 -7.30 17.29 12.60
CA ARG A 58 -8.05 17.21 13.86
C ARG A 58 -8.84 15.92 14.01
N GLU A 59 -9.43 15.44 12.93
CA GLU A 59 -10.15 14.16 12.87
C GLU A 59 -9.23 12.99 13.27
N LEU A 60 -7.99 12.99 12.79
CA LEU A 60 -7.02 11.92 13.03
C LEU A 60 -6.34 11.95 14.43
N VAL A 61 -6.66 12.91 15.29
CA VAL A 61 -6.03 12.98 16.63
C VAL A 61 -6.38 11.77 17.50
N ALA A 62 -7.60 11.24 17.38
CA ALA A 62 -8.09 10.15 18.21
C ALA A 62 -7.65 8.78 17.72
N GLU A 63 -7.63 8.58 16.37
CA GLU A 63 -7.37 7.28 15.76
C GLU A 63 -6.95 7.45 14.30
N GLN A 64 -6.40 6.36 13.71
CA GLN A 64 -6.02 6.31 12.30
C GLN A 64 -6.71 5.14 11.59
N HIS A 65 -7.09 5.36 10.33
CA HIS A 65 -7.73 4.35 9.47
C HIS A 65 -7.09 4.34 8.08
N PRO A 66 -5.80 4.02 7.97
CA PRO A 66 -5.15 3.92 6.68
C PRO A 66 -5.76 2.76 5.87
N HIS A 67 -5.90 2.97 4.56
CA HIS A 67 -6.48 1.94 3.69
C HIS A 67 -5.43 1.10 2.96
N ALA A 68 -4.16 1.53 2.96
CA ALA A 68 -3.05 0.75 2.42
C ALA A 68 -1.79 0.86 3.28
N GLU A 69 -0.98 -0.20 3.25
CA GLU A 69 0.38 -0.21 3.78
C GLU A 69 1.38 -0.19 2.64
N ILE A 70 2.47 0.56 2.82
CA ILE A 70 3.54 0.64 1.85
C ILE A 70 4.88 0.33 2.51
N LEU A 71 5.51 -0.78 2.12
CA LEU A 71 6.93 -1.02 2.41
C LEU A 71 7.76 -0.49 1.25
N SER A 72 8.48 0.62 1.46
CA SER A 72 9.26 1.26 0.40
C SER A 72 10.71 1.55 0.78
N CYS A 73 11.48 1.98 -0.22
CA CYS A 73 12.84 2.45 0.03
C CYS A 73 12.86 3.77 0.81
N ALA A 74 13.90 3.96 1.64
CA ALA A 74 14.20 5.23 2.30
C ALA A 74 14.69 6.33 1.32
N ASP A 75 14.83 6.05 0.02
CA ASP A 75 15.28 6.99 -1.00
C ASP A 75 14.35 8.23 -1.03
N SER A 76 14.96 9.42 -0.92
CA SER A 76 14.23 10.69 -0.82
C SER A 76 13.36 11.02 -2.06
N ARG A 77 13.61 10.36 -3.19
CA ARG A 77 12.89 10.55 -4.46
C ARG A 77 11.63 9.71 -4.56
N VAL A 78 11.34 8.84 -3.57
CA VAL A 78 10.24 7.88 -3.62
C VAL A 78 9.36 8.00 -2.36
N PRO A 79 8.77 9.18 -2.07
CA PRO A 79 7.80 9.34 -0.98
C PRO A 79 6.45 8.74 -1.41
N PRO A 80 5.96 7.68 -0.75
CA PRO A 80 4.74 6.97 -1.19
C PRO A 80 3.51 7.86 -1.27
N GLU A 81 3.36 8.80 -0.35
CA GLU A 81 2.22 9.71 -0.31
C GLU A 81 2.15 10.58 -1.58
N ILE A 82 3.30 11.03 -2.09
CA ILE A 82 3.36 11.79 -3.34
C ILE A 82 3.21 10.88 -4.57
N VAL A 83 3.87 9.72 -4.56
CA VAL A 83 3.82 8.75 -5.66
C VAL A 83 2.39 8.27 -5.94
N PHE A 84 1.59 8.15 -4.89
CA PHE A 84 0.21 7.67 -4.98
C PHE A 84 -0.85 8.78 -4.78
N ASP A 85 -0.45 10.06 -4.71
CA ASP A 85 -1.35 11.20 -4.50
C ASP A 85 -2.31 10.97 -3.33
N GLN A 86 -1.75 10.65 -2.15
CA GLN A 86 -2.45 10.32 -0.92
C GLN A 86 -2.13 11.36 0.17
N GLY A 87 -3.05 11.55 1.12
CA GLY A 87 -2.92 12.56 2.17
C GLY A 87 -2.77 11.99 3.59
N LEU A 88 -3.03 12.84 4.57
CA LEU A 88 -2.88 12.50 5.98
C LEU A 88 -3.79 11.33 6.39
N GLY A 89 -3.18 10.27 6.94
CA GLY A 89 -3.88 9.12 7.48
C GLY A 89 -4.36 8.10 6.44
N ASP A 90 -4.02 8.29 5.15
CA ASP A 90 -4.43 7.39 4.08
C ASP A 90 -3.52 6.17 3.97
N LEU A 91 -2.21 6.36 4.20
CA LEU A 91 -1.21 5.30 4.10
C LEU A 91 -0.53 5.03 5.45
N PHE A 92 -0.24 3.75 5.71
CA PHE A 92 0.68 3.31 6.75
C PHE A 92 2.02 2.97 6.09
N VAL A 93 3.07 3.76 6.35
CA VAL A 93 4.30 3.71 5.56
C VAL A 93 5.48 3.23 6.39
N VAL A 94 6.12 2.15 5.93
CA VAL A 94 7.39 1.63 6.44
C VAL A 94 8.45 1.86 5.38
N ARG A 95 9.59 2.50 5.76
CA ARG A 95 10.65 2.84 4.81
C ARG A 95 12.01 2.41 5.32
N VAL A 96 12.71 1.62 4.51
CA VAL A 96 14.07 1.17 4.78
C VAL A 96 14.85 1.07 3.46
N ALA A 97 16.15 1.35 3.47
CA ALA A 97 16.97 1.30 2.26
C ALA A 97 16.87 -0.08 1.57
N GLY A 98 16.49 -0.08 0.28
CA GLY A 98 16.29 -1.30 -0.50
C GLY A 98 14.98 -2.03 -0.22
N ASN A 99 14.00 -1.41 0.44
CA ASN A 99 12.67 -1.99 0.74
C ASN A 99 12.73 -3.45 1.24
N ILE A 100 13.73 -3.76 2.07
CA ILE A 100 13.90 -5.07 2.71
C ILE A 100 12.87 -5.28 3.82
N ALA A 101 12.65 -6.54 4.22
CA ALA A 101 11.80 -6.86 5.35
C ALA A 101 12.63 -7.64 6.39
N THR A 102 12.84 -7.05 7.57
CA THR A 102 13.38 -7.72 8.75
C THR A 102 12.30 -7.77 9.83
N ASP A 103 12.58 -8.40 10.95
CA ASP A 103 11.60 -8.55 12.05
C ASP A 103 10.95 -7.23 12.46
N THR A 104 11.68 -6.11 12.37
CA THR A 104 11.15 -4.76 12.72
C THR A 104 10.17 -4.22 11.70
N GLU A 105 10.48 -4.35 10.41
CA GLU A 105 9.59 -3.95 9.33
C GLU A 105 8.37 -4.87 9.29
N ILE A 106 8.58 -6.20 9.40
CA ILE A 106 7.49 -7.19 9.44
C ILE A 106 6.57 -6.90 10.62
N GLY A 107 7.09 -6.69 11.83
CA GLY A 107 6.27 -6.36 13.00
C GLY A 107 5.45 -5.09 12.83
N SER A 108 5.99 -4.08 12.13
CA SER A 108 5.24 -2.86 11.80
C SER A 108 4.10 -3.14 10.82
N LEU A 109 4.34 -3.97 9.80
CA LEU A 109 3.35 -4.36 8.81
C LEU A 109 2.28 -5.28 9.41
N GLU A 110 2.66 -6.19 10.30
CA GLU A 110 1.71 -7.00 11.07
C GLU A 110 0.76 -6.14 11.91
N TYR A 111 1.30 -5.07 12.54
CA TYR A 111 0.47 -4.12 13.27
C TYR A 111 -0.56 -3.43 12.36
N GLY A 112 -0.15 -2.98 11.18
CA GLY A 112 -1.06 -2.37 10.22
C GLY A 112 -2.14 -3.35 9.73
N ALA A 113 -1.75 -4.54 9.31
CA ALA A 113 -2.67 -5.55 8.78
C ALA A 113 -3.63 -6.10 9.84
N GLU A 114 -3.13 -6.42 11.06
CA GLU A 114 -3.91 -7.08 12.11
C GLU A 114 -4.73 -6.08 12.94
N HIS A 115 -4.11 -4.99 13.41
CA HIS A 115 -4.73 -4.05 14.34
C HIS A 115 -5.45 -2.88 13.66
N LEU A 116 -4.95 -2.42 12.52
CA LEU A 116 -5.60 -1.36 11.74
C LEU A 116 -6.48 -1.92 10.63
N HIS A 117 -6.49 -3.24 10.43
CA HIS A 117 -7.30 -3.95 9.44
C HIS A 117 -7.07 -3.48 8.00
N ILE A 118 -5.82 -3.12 7.69
CA ILE A 118 -5.45 -2.63 6.34
C ILE A 118 -5.51 -3.80 5.34
N PRO A 119 -6.30 -3.69 4.27
CA PRO A 119 -6.54 -4.82 3.36
C PRO A 119 -5.47 -4.98 2.27
N LEU A 120 -4.61 -3.99 2.06
CA LEU A 120 -3.62 -3.97 0.97
C LEU A 120 -2.24 -3.59 1.49
N LEU A 121 -1.23 -4.42 1.17
CA LEU A 121 0.18 -4.13 1.39
C LEU A 121 0.91 -4.07 0.04
N VAL A 122 1.64 -2.99 -0.20
CA VAL A 122 2.46 -2.79 -1.40
C VAL A 122 3.93 -2.78 -1.04
N VAL A 123 4.71 -3.66 -1.66
CA VAL A 123 6.18 -3.58 -1.65
C VAL A 123 6.61 -2.74 -2.84
N LEU A 124 7.06 -1.52 -2.57
CA LEU A 124 7.43 -0.54 -3.59
C LEU A 124 8.96 -0.42 -3.68
N GLY A 125 9.54 -1.06 -4.72
CA GLY A 125 10.90 -0.82 -5.14
C GLY A 125 10.99 0.37 -6.10
N HIS A 126 12.21 0.74 -6.50
CA HIS A 126 12.40 1.80 -7.48
C HIS A 126 13.66 1.59 -8.32
N GLU A 127 13.70 2.16 -9.50
CA GLU A 127 14.86 2.13 -10.38
C GLU A 127 16.08 2.79 -9.72
N SER A 128 17.27 2.35 -10.12
CA SER A 128 18.54 2.92 -9.64
C SER A 128 18.65 2.99 -8.10
N CYS A 129 18.08 1.99 -7.40
CA CYS A 129 18.16 1.91 -5.94
C CYS A 129 19.62 1.74 -5.48
N GLY A 130 20.10 2.66 -4.65
CA GLY A 130 21.50 2.65 -4.19
C GLY A 130 21.88 1.38 -3.41
N ALA A 131 20.99 0.86 -2.56
CA ALA A 131 21.23 -0.36 -1.80
C ALA A 131 21.32 -1.60 -2.71
N VAL A 132 20.41 -1.70 -3.71
CA VAL A 132 20.44 -2.78 -4.70
C VAL A 132 21.69 -2.66 -5.59
N THR A 133 22.04 -1.45 -6.02
CA THR A 133 23.26 -1.20 -6.82
C THR A 133 24.50 -1.65 -6.07
N ALA A 134 24.63 -1.29 -4.78
CA ALA A 134 25.73 -1.73 -3.95
C ALA A 134 25.79 -3.27 -3.83
N ALA A 135 24.64 -3.92 -3.64
CA ALA A 135 24.59 -5.38 -3.59
C ALA A 135 24.97 -6.06 -4.91
N VAL A 136 24.59 -5.48 -6.07
CA VAL A 136 24.98 -5.98 -7.41
C VAL A 136 26.47 -5.81 -7.67
N GLN A 137 27.04 -4.65 -7.32
CA GLN A 137 28.46 -4.36 -7.49
C GLN A 137 29.33 -5.22 -6.57
N GLY A 138 28.78 -5.60 -5.42
CA GLY A 138 29.52 -6.37 -4.43
C GLY A 138 30.62 -5.57 -3.76
N GLY A 139 31.53 -6.28 -3.07
CA GLY A 139 32.62 -5.67 -2.31
C GLY A 139 32.29 -5.53 -0.83
N ASN A 140 33.17 -4.87 -0.10
CA ASN A 140 33.02 -4.63 1.34
C ASN A 140 32.41 -3.27 1.57
N ALA A 141 31.22 -3.24 2.14
CA ALA A 141 30.64 -2.01 2.65
C ALA A 141 31.04 -1.79 4.12
N GLU A 142 31.30 -0.55 4.47
CA GLU A 142 31.64 -0.18 5.85
C GLU A 142 30.38 -0.14 6.74
N GLY A 143 30.56 -0.41 8.01
CA GLY A 143 29.53 -0.32 9.03
C GLY A 143 28.32 -1.21 8.75
N HIS A 144 27.13 -0.71 9.01
CA HIS A 144 25.87 -1.46 8.90
C HIS A 144 25.33 -1.56 7.46
N ILE A 145 25.95 -0.90 6.47
CA ILE A 145 25.55 -0.99 5.06
C ILE A 145 25.69 -2.44 4.56
N SER A 146 26.66 -3.17 5.06
CA SER A 146 26.89 -4.58 4.75
C SER A 146 25.68 -5.48 5.07
N VAL A 147 24.89 -5.14 6.10
CA VAL A 147 23.66 -5.86 6.46
C VAL A 147 22.62 -5.71 5.36
N LEU A 148 22.40 -4.49 4.86
CA LEU A 148 21.47 -4.23 3.75
C LEU A 148 21.86 -5.04 2.51
N MET A 149 23.16 -5.03 2.15
CA MET A 149 23.66 -5.77 0.99
C MET A 149 23.46 -7.29 1.17
N SER A 150 23.66 -7.82 2.36
CA SER A 150 23.49 -9.25 2.63
C SER A 150 22.03 -9.70 2.51
N LEU A 151 21.08 -8.86 2.91
CA LEU A 151 19.64 -9.13 2.79
C LEU A 151 19.14 -9.04 1.33
N ILE A 152 19.75 -8.17 0.51
CA ILE A 152 19.40 -8.04 -0.91
C ILE A 152 20.10 -9.09 -1.78
N LYS A 153 21.27 -9.62 -1.33
CA LYS A 153 22.08 -10.56 -2.11
C LYS A 153 21.33 -11.74 -2.71
N PRO A 154 20.41 -12.43 -2.03
CA PRO A 154 19.66 -13.53 -2.63
C PRO A 154 18.87 -13.12 -3.88
N ALA A 155 18.31 -11.90 -3.90
CA ALA A 155 17.64 -11.35 -5.08
C ALA A 155 18.61 -11.08 -6.24
N VAL A 156 19.80 -10.55 -5.92
CA VAL A 156 20.88 -10.35 -6.91
C VAL A 156 21.30 -11.69 -7.52
N ASP A 157 21.53 -12.72 -6.69
CA ASP A 157 21.94 -14.05 -7.16
C ASP A 157 20.85 -14.68 -8.06
N LYS A 158 19.56 -14.51 -7.70
CA LYS A 158 18.41 -14.99 -8.48
C LYS A 158 18.28 -14.29 -9.83
N SER A 159 18.68 -13.02 -9.93
CA SER A 159 18.58 -12.23 -11.17
C SER A 159 19.83 -12.36 -12.07
N ARG A 160 20.87 -13.03 -11.61
CA ARG A 160 22.13 -13.16 -12.35
C ARG A 160 21.93 -13.88 -13.67
N GLY A 161 22.49 -13.31 -14.74
CA GLY A 161 22.41 -13.88 -16.10
C GLY A 161 21.08 -13.60 -16.81
N MET A 162 20.14 -12.91 -16.19
CA MET A 162 18.94 -12.45 -16.89
C MET A 162 19.30 -11.37 -17.93
N PRO A 163 18.64 -11.36 -19.10
CA PRO A 163 18.89 -10.35 -20.14
C PRO A 163 18.48 -8.94 -19.66
N GLY A 164 19.17 -7.91 -20.16
CA GLY A 164 18.90 -6.51 -19.85
C GLY A 164 19.79 -5.95 -18.74
N ASP A 165 19.35 -4.87 -18.10
CA ASP A 165 20.12 -4.20 -17.05
C ASP A 165 20.14 -5.02 -15.75
N PRO A 166 21.33 -5.37 -15.23
CA PRO A 166 21.46 -6.18 -14.01
C PRO A 166 20.85 -5.52 -12.78
N ILE A 167 20.93 -4.19 -12.65
CA ILE A 167 20.37 -3.46 -11.49
C ILE A 167 18.85 -3.49 -11.55
N ALA A 168 18.26 -3.22 -12.71
CA ALA A 168 16.81 -3.28 -12.88
C ALA A 168 16.27 -4.71 -12.65
N ASN A 169 17.01 -5.73 -13.07
CA ASN A 169 16.65 -7.13 -12.80
C ASN A 169 16.70 -7.45 -11.31
N ALA A 170 17.76 -7.01 -10.61
CA ALA A 170 17.90 -7.21 -9.18
C ALA A 170 16.83 -6.45 -8.38
N VAL A 171 16.46 -5.23 -8.78
CA VAL A 171 15.33 -4.47 -8.17
C VAL A 171 14.03 -5.26 -8.26
N ARG A 172 13.67 -5.74 -9.45
CA ARG A 172 12.45 -6.55 -9.63
C ARG A 172 12.50 -7.86 -8.83
N ALA A 173 13.64 -8.52 -8.81
CA ALA A 173 13.84 -9.74 -8.04
C ALA A 173 13.72 -9.49 -6.53
N ASN A 174 14.26 -8.37 -6.03
CA ASN A 174 14.17 -7.99 -4.63
C ASN A 174 12.73 -7.71 -4.20
N VAL A 175 11.97 -6.95 -4.99
CA VAL A 175 10.54 -6.72 -4.72
C VAL A 175 9.77 -8.03 -4.67
N ARG A 176 9.95 -8.93 -5.64
CA ARG A 176 9.28 -10.25 -5.64
C ARG A 176 9.68 -11.11 -4.44
N MET A 177 10.95 -11.09 -4.07
CA MET A 177 11.46 -11.84 -2.93
C MET A 177 10.79 -11.38 -1.64
N VAL A 178 10.73 -10.06 -1.41
CA VAL A 178 10.11 -9.48 -0.22
C VAL A 178 8.59 -9.71 -0.21
N VAL A 179 7.90 -9.59 -1.35
CA VAL A 179 6.48 -9.98 -1.45
C VAL A 179 6.25 -11.42 -1.03
N GLN A 180 7.10 -12.35 -1.50
CA GLN A 180 6.98 -13.75 -1.15
C GLN A 180 7.28 -14.02 0.32
N GLU A 181 8.27 -13.35 0.89
CA GLU A 181 8.62 -13.41 2.30
C GLU A 181 7.45 -12.98 3.18
N LEU A 182 6.86 -11.82 2.89
CA LEU A 182 5.72 -11.29 3.62
C LEU A 182 4.48 -12.20 3.50
N ARG A 183 4.19 -12.72 2.29
CA ARG A 183 3.07 -13.66 2.08
C ARG A 183 3.21 -14.95 2.88
N SER A 184 4.44 -15.38 3.17
CA SER A 184 4.75 -16.60 3.95
C SER A 184 5.08 -16.33 5.42
N SER A 185 5.09 -15.06 5.85
CA SER A 185 5.39 -14.69 7.22
C SER A 185 4.29 -15.15 8.17
N THR A 186 4.65 -16.10 9.03
CA THR A 186 3.75 -16.67 10.03
C THR A 186 3.95 -16.01 11.40
N PRO A 187 2.90 -15.97 12.27
CA PRO A 187 1.56 -16.48 11.99
C PRO A 187 0.62 -15.48 11.29
N ILE A 188 0.89 -14.17 11.36
CA ILE A 188 -0.11 -13.12 11.11
C ILE A 188 -0.35 -12.89 9.61
N LEU A 189 0.67 -12.44 8.86
CA LEU A 189 0.44 -12.03 7.47
C LEU A 189 0.00 -13.19 6.59
N SER A 190 0.60 -14.38 6.76
CA SER A 190 0.23 -15.56 5.98
C SER A 190 -1.21 -16.00 6.21
N GLU A 191 -1.72 -15.91 7.44
CA GLU A 191 -3.11 -16.23 7.76
C GLU A 191 -4.08 -15.21 7.17
N LEU A 192 -3.77 -13.91 7.26
CA LEU A 192 -4.59 -12.86 6.65
C LEU A 192 -4.67 -13.00 5.13
N VAL A 193 -3.55 -13.35 4.48
CA VAL A 193 -3.51 -13.64 3.03
C VAL A 193 -4.34 -14.88 2.70
N ALA A 194 -4.18 -15.97 3.45
CA ALA A 194 -4.93 -17.22 3.22
C ALA A 194 -6.45 -17.04 3.37
N HIS A 195 -6.89 -16.13 4.25
CA HIS A 195 -8.31 -15.81 4.44
C HIS A 195 -8.82 -14.70 3.50
N GLY A 196 -7.98 -14.20 2.59
CA GLY A 196 -8.36 -13.11 1.66
C GLY A 196 -8.60 -11.75 2.32
N LYS A 197 -8.14 -11.57 3.56
CA LYS A 197 -8.24 -10.33 4.31
C LYS A 197 -7.12 -9.33 3.96
N LEU A 198 -5.96 -9.84 3.55
CA LEU A 198 -4.81 -9.06 3.13
C LEU A 198 -4.38 -9.48 1.72
N LYS A 199 -4.18 -8.50 0.85
CA LYS A 199 -3.52 -8.69 -0.44
C LYS A 199 -2.14 -8.03 -0.41
N ILE A 200 -1.09 -8.78 -0.81
CA ILE A 200 0.27 -8.26 -0.88
C ILE A 200 0.69 -8.23 -2.35
N VAL A 201 1.11 -7.06 -2.83
CA VAL A 201 1.52 -6.84 -4.23
C VAL A 201 2.87 -6.15 -4.30
N GLY A 202 3.55 -6.29 -5.43
CA GLY A 202 4.82 -5.61 -5.69
C GLY A 202 4.69 -4.58 -6.82
N GLY A 203 5.43 -3.48 -6.69
CA GLY A 203 5.57 -2.47 -7.73
C GLY A 203 7.00 -1.94 -7.81
N VAL A 204 7.39 -1.42 -8.98
CA VAL A 204 8.66 -0.74 -9.19
C VAL A 204 8.39 0.65 -9.76
N TYR A 205 8.83 1.66 -9.04
CA TYR A 205 8.71 3.06 -9.39
C TYR A 205 9.83 3.49 -10.34
N SER A 206 9.48 4.11 -11.46
CA SER A 206 10.43 4.73 -12.37
C SER A 206 10.76 6.15 -11.92
N LEU A 207 12.05 6.41 -11.68
CA LEU A 207 12.53 7.75 -11.34
C LEU A 207 12.44 8.75 -12.50
N GLU A 208 12.39 8.24 -13.73
CA GLU A 208 12.33 9.06 -14.94
C GLU A 208 10.89 9.50 -15.25
N THR A 209 9.94 8.56 -15.17
CA THR A 209 8.56 8.80 -15.60
C THR A 209 7.58 9.05 -14.46
N GLY A 210 7.94 8.67 -13.22
CA GLY A 210 7.02 8.68 -12.08
C GLY A 210 6.01 7.52 -12.08
N GLU A 211 6.07 6.62 -13.06
CA GLU A 211 5.13 5.50 -13.17
C GLU A 211 5.52 4.33 -12.25
N VAL A 212 4.53 3.68 -11.66
CA VAL A 212 4.69 2.42 -10.93
C VAL A 212 4.30 1.26 -11.84
N THR A 213 5.29 0.45 -12.24
CA THR A 213 5.06 -0.83 -12.93
C THR A 213 4.71 -1.90 -11.90
N TRP A 214 3.48 -2.39 -11.94
CA TRP A 214 3.02 -3.47 -11.06
C TRP A 214 3.55 -4.81 -11.53
N LEU A 215 4.11 -5.59 -10.59
CA LEU A 215 4.68 -6.88 -10.90
C LEU A 215 3.58 -7.96 -10.83
N SER A 216 3.52 -8.79 -11.88
CA SER A 216 2.77 -10.05 -11.82
C SER A 216 3.47 -11.06 -10.90
N ASP A 217 2.69 -11.94 -10.29
CA ASP A 217 3.18 -13.10 -9.52
C ASP A 217 4.02 -14.04 -10.35
#